data_85e7e72d509d34d9643ba4b3e2adfa0c
#
_entry.id   85e7e72d509d34d9643ba4b3e2adfa0c
#
_cell.length_a   1.000
_cell.length_b   1.000
_cell.length_c   1.000
_cell.angle_alpha   90.00
_cell.angle_beta   90.00
_cell.angle_gamma   90.00
#
_symmetry.space_group_name_H-M   'P 1'
#
loop_
_entity.id
_entity.type
_entity.pdbx_description
1 polymer ?
#
loop_
_entity_poly.entity_id
_entity_poly.type
_entity_poly.pdbx_seq_one_letter_code
_entity_poly.pdbx_strand_id
1 'polypeptide(L)'
;NVKPQVDEVIFPDGKRLILLAEGRLVNLGCATGHPSFVMSASFTNQTLAQIELWRNADAYDIGVHVLPKHLDEKVARLHLGKLGVNLTELSDAQAKYLGLAQQGPFKPDHYRY
;
A
#
# COMPACT_ATOMS: atom_id res chain seq x y z
N ASN A 1 16.77 -28.73 -11.18
CA ASN A 1 15.39 -28.26 -10.97
C ASN A 1 14.72 -29.17 -9.95
N VAL A 2 14.16 -28.59 -8.87
CA VAL A 2 13.44 -29.33 -7.82
C VAL A 2 11.96 -29.42 -8.18
N LYS A 3 11.40 -28.32 -8.64
CA LYS A 3 10.03 -28.17 -9.19
C LYS A 3 10.00 -26.89 -10.04
N PRO A 4 8.94 -26.65 -10.83
CA PRO A 4 8.84 -25.42 -11.61
C PRO A 4 9.15 -24.18 -10.77
N GLN A 5 10.04 -23.33 -11.29
CA GLN A 5 10.53 -22.08 -10.67
C GLN A 5 11.34 -22.28 -9.36
N VAL A 6 11.78 -23.51 -9.03
CA VAL A 6 12.64 -23.80 -7.87
C VAL A 6 13.79 -24.67 -8.29
N ASP A 7 14.98 -24.14 -8.22
CA ASP A 7 16.22 -24.83 -8.58
C ASP A 7 17.13 -25.02 -7.36
N GLU A 8 17.88 -26.10 -7.36
CA GLU A 8 18.97 -26.32 -6.42
C GLU A 8 20.29 -26.11 -7.15
N VAL A 9 21.11 -25.22 -6.64
CA VAL A 9 22.48 -24.98 -7.10
C VAL A 9 23.43 -25.66 -6.11
N ILE A 10 24.28 -26.57 -6.62
CA ILE A 10 25.29 -27.26 -5.82
C ILE A 10 26.65 -26.69 -6.19
N PHE A 11 27.36 -26.16 -5.20
CA PHE A 11 28.71 -25.61 -5.36
C PHE A 11 29.76 -26.72 -5.35
N PRO A 12 30.98 -26.46 -5.88
CA PRO A 12 32.07 -27.47 -5.90
C PRO A 12 32.48 -27.96 -4.50
N ASP A 13 32.26 -27.17 -3.46
CA ASP A 13 32.52 -27.51 -2.06
C ASP A 13 31.37 -28.30 -1.38
N GLY A 14 30.34 -28.66 -2.15
CA GLY A 14 29.18 -29.43 -1.69
C GLY A 14 28.07 -28.59 -1.04
N LYS A 15 28.26 -27.28 -0.89
CA LYS A 15 27.18 -26.39 -0.39
C LYS A 15 26.04 -26.35 -1.38
N ARG A 16 24.83 -26.19 -0.84
CA ARG A 16 23.59 -26.13 -1.62
C ARG A 16 22.87 -24.82 -1.39
N LEU A 17 22.31 -24.26 -2.45
CA LEU A 17 21.49 -23.06 -2.45
C LEU A 17 20.18 -23.36 -3.18
N ILE A 18 19.07 -22.97 -2.63
CA ILE A 18 17.77 -23.00 -3.33
C ILE A 18 17.55 -21.65 -4.01
N LEU A 19 17.44 -21.69 -5.33
CA LEU A 19 17.16 -20.52 -6.16
C LEU A 19 15.68 -20.52 -6.52
N LEU A 20 14.98 -19.45 -6.16
CA LEU A 20 13.58 -19.26 -6.44
C LEU A 20 13.37 -18.33 -7.64
N ALA A 21 12.45 -18.69 -8.55
CA ALA A 21 12.05 -17.92 -9.72
C ALA A 21 13.22 -17.43 -10.58
N GLU A 22 14.33 -18.18 -10.63
CA GLU A 22 15.57 -17.81 -11.33
C GLU A 22 16.12 -16.42 -10.92
N GLY A 23 15.90 -16.01 -9.66
CA GLY A 23 16.28 -14.69 -9.16
C GLY A 23 15.33 -13.55 -9.55
N ARG A 24 14.19 -13.85 -10.17
CA ARG A 24 13.16 -12.87 -10.53
C ARG A 24 12.18 -12.64 -9.39
N LEU A 25 11.06 -11.94 -9.65
CA LEU A 25 10.01 -11.65 -8.66
C LEU A 25 9.39 -12.95 -8.09
N VAL A 26 9.82 -13.35 -6.91
CA VAL A 26 9.43 -14.60 -6.28
C VAL A 26 7.94 -14.69 -5.95
N ASN A 27 7.32 -13.59 -5.58
CA ASN A 27 5.89 -13.51 -5.29
C ASN A 27 4.99 -13.79 -6.51
N LEU A 28 5.51 -13.64 -7.71
CA LEU A 28 4.81 -13.99 -8.95
C LEU A 28 5.32 -15.32 -9.54
N GLY A 29 6.62 -15.59 -9.46
CA GLY A 29 7.21 -16.82 -10.00
C GLY A 29 6.93 -18.06 -9.16
N CYS A 30 6.96 -17.95 -7.84
CA CYS A 30 6.75 -19.07 -6.90
C CYS A 30 5.49 -18.96 -6.05
N ALA A 31 4.70 -17.90 -6.22
CA ALA A 31 3.44 -17.66 -5.50
C ALA A 31 2.41 -17.00 -6.43
N THR A 32 1.24 -16.70 -5.91
CA THR A 32 0.11 -16.14 -6.69
C THR A 32 0.03 -14.60 -6.68
N GLY A 33 1.01 -13.94 -6.04
CA GLY A 33 0.99 -12.49 -5.85
C GLY A 33 -0.07 -12.05 -4.82
N HIS A 34 -0.44 -10.76 -4.88
CA HIS A 34 -1.48 -10.22 -4.02
C HIS A 34 -2.87 -10.37 -4.66
N PRO A 35 -3.93 -10.53 -3.85
CA PRO A 35 -5.31 -10.51 -4.36
C PRO A 35 -5.63 -9.22 -5.10
N SER A 36 -6.45 -9.29 -6.12
CA SER A 36 -6.84 -8.14 -6.95
C SER A 36 -7.44 -6.99 -6.13
N PHE A 37 -8.19 -7.31 -5.07
CA PHE A 37 -8.77 -6.30 -4.18
C PHE A 37 -7.69 -5.49 -3.44
N VAL A 38 -6.65 -6.15 -2.96
CA VAL A 38 -5.51 -5.49 -2.29
C VAL A 38 -4.77 -4.59 -3.29
N MET A 39 -4.54 -5.08 -4.50
CA MET A 39 -3.90 -4.29 -5.56
C MET A 39 -4.78 -3.13 -6.03
N SER A 40 -6.10 -3.27 -6.00
CA SER A 40 -7.03 -2.17 -6.30
C SER A 40 -6.82 -0.99 -5.35
N ALA A 41 -6.64 -1.23 -4.04
CA ALA A 41 -6.33 -0.18 -3.08
C ALA A 41 -5.00 0.54 -3.42
N SER A 42 -3.96 -0.24 -3.76
CA SER A 42 -2.65 0.30 -4.17
C SER A 42 -2.74 1.15 -5.43
N PHE A 43 -3.39 0.66 -6.48
CA PHE A 43 -3.55 1.39 -7.73
C PHE A 43 -4.40 2.64 -7.59
N THR A 44 -5.45 2.60 -6.76
CA THR A 44 -6.26 3.78 -6.46
C THR A 44 -5.42 4.85 -5.77
N ASN A 45 -4.56 4.47 -4.82
CA ASN A 45 -3.65 5.40 -4.16
C ASN A 45 -2.66 6.03 -5.16
N GLN A 46 -2.05 5.22 -6.02
CA GLN A 46 -1.15 5.72 -7.08
C GLN A 46 -1.86 6.70 -8.02
N THR A 47 -3.09 6.40 -8.41
CA THR A 47 -3.89 7.28 -9.28
C THR A 47 -4.23 8.59 -8.59
N LEU A 48 -4.67 8.56 -7.33
CA LEU A 48 -4.95 9.76 -6.56
C LEU A 48 -3.70 10.61 -6.32
N ALA A 49 -2.55 9.97 -6.11
CA ALA A 49 -1.27 10.65 -6.00
C ALA A 49 -0.91 11.44 -7.28
N GLN A 50 -1.09 10.82 -8.45
CA GLN A 50 -0.85 11.49 -9.74
C GLN A 50 -1.81 12.66 -9.95
N ILE A 51 -3.09 12.49 -9.62
CA ILE A 51 -4.10 13.56 -9.72
C ILE A 51 -3.74 14.72 -8.79
N GLU A 52 -3.30 14.43 -7.56
CA GLU A 52 -2.89 15.44 -6.59
C GLU A 52 -1.70 16.25 -7.11
N LEU A 53 -0.64 15.58 -7.52
CA LEU A 53 0.56 16.25 -8.06
C LEU A 53 0.28 17.02 -9.34
N TRP A 54 -0.62 16.57 -10.17
CA TRP A 54 -1.00 17.27 -11.39
C TRP A 54 -1.84 18.52 -11.12
N ARG A 55 -2.82 18.42 -10.22
CA ARG A 55 -3.74 19.54 -9.93
C ARG A 55 -3.13 20.62 -9.06
N ASN A 56 -2.23 20.25 -8.19
CA ASN A 56 -1.62 21.13 -7.19
C ASN A 56 -0.09 21.23 -7.40
N ALA A 57 0.36 21.20 -8.66
CA ALA A 57 1.78 21.18 -9.02
C ALA A 57 2.58 22.31 -8.37
N ASP A 58 1.98 23.50 -8.25
CA ASP A 58 2.63 24.68 -7.66
C ASP A 58 2.86 24.55 -6.13
N ALA A 59 2.23 23.58 -5.49
CA ALA A 59 2.41 23.30 -4.06
C ALA A 59 3.57 22.34 -3.76
N TYR A 60 4.19 21.76 -4.80
CA TYR A 60 5.24 20.77 -4.67
C TYR A 60 6.50 21.19 -5.43
N ASP A 61 7.59 21.36 -4.70
CA ASP A 61 8.91 21.52 -5.31
C ASP A 61 9.42 20.20 -5.89
N ILE A 62 10.48 20.27 -6.70
CA ILE A 62 11.15 19.06 -7.19
C ILE A 62 11.79 18.31 -6.00
N GLY A 63 11.26 17.14 -5.66
CA GLY A 63 11.73 16.35 -4.52
C GLY A 63 10.84 15.17 -4.19
N VAL A 64 11.07 14.58 -3.02
CA VAL A 64 10.25 13.49 -2.47
C VAL A 64 9.30 14.06 -1.43
N HIS A 65 8.02 13.86 -1.64
CA HIS A 65 6.96 14.39 -0.80
C HIS A 65 6.12 13.27 -0.18
N VAL A 66 5.69 13.47 1.06
CA VAL A 66 4.62 12.68 1.68
C VAL A 66 3.31 13.40 1.39
N LEU A 67 2.43 12.72 0.66
CA LEU A 67 1.14 13.31 0.25
C LEU A 67 0.17 13.42 1.44
N PRO A 68 -0.86 14.30 1.32
CA PRO A 68 -1.84 14.51 2.39
C PRO A 68 -2.58 13.25 2.79
N LYS A 69 -2.74 13.02 4.09
CA LYS A 69 -3.37 11.81 4.67
C LYS A 69 -4.83 11.61 4.26
N HIS A 70 -5.55 12.65 3.89
CA HIS A 70 -6.91 12.52 3.39
C HIS A 70 -7.00 11.69 2.08
N LEU A 71 -5.91 11.57 1.32
CA LEU A 71 -5.87 10.72 0.12
C LEU A 71 -5.93 9.23 0.49
N ASP A 72 -5.19 8.81 1.53
CA ASP A 72 -5.25 7.43 2.05
C ASP A 72 -6.66 7.10 2.56
N GLU A 73 -7.27 8.03 3.29
CA GLU A 73 -8.64 7.86 3.80
C GLU A 73 -9.65 7.77 2.66
N LYS A 74 -9.46 8.55 1.60
CA LYS A 74 -10.30 8.46 0.40
C LYS A 74 -10.19 7.10 -0.25
N VAL A 75 -8.99 6.51 -0.36
CA VAL A 75 -8.80 5.13 -0.84
C VAL A 75 -9.59 4.15 0.01
N ALA A 76 -9.47 4.24 1.34
CA ALA A 76 -10.20 3.37 2.27
C ALA A 76 -11.72 3.51 2.07
N ARG A 77 -12.25 4.71 2.04
CA ARG A 77 -13.70 4.97 1.85
C ARG A 77 -14.22 4.40 0.52
N LEU A 78 -13.47 4.51 -0.57
CA LEU A 78 -13.84 3.95 -1.86
C LEU A 78 -13.93 2.41 -1.85
N HIS A 79 -13.18 1.74 -0.98
CA HIS A 79 -13.11 0.27 -0.92
C HIS A 79 -14.04 -0.34 0.16
N LEU A 80 -14.31 0.36 1.26
CA LEU A 80 -15.10 -0.15 2.38
C LEU A 80 -16.51 -0.55 1.97
N GLY A 81 -17.16 0.23 1.12
CA GLY A 81 -18.49 -0.08 0.60
C GLY A 81 -18.57 -1.43 -0.11
N LYS A 82 -17.49 -1.83 -0.81
CA LYS A 82 -17.41 -3.14 -1.48
C LYS A 82 -17.35 -4.31 -0.49
N LEU A 83 -16.82 -4.05 0.70
CA LEU A 83 -16.71 -5.05 1.79
C LEU A 83 -17.97 -5.06 2.68
N GLY A 84 -18.93 -4.18 2.44
CA GLY A 84 -20.07 -4.00 3.34
C GLY A 84 -19.70 -3.44 4.71
N VAL A 85 -18.57 -2.73 4.79
CA VAL A 85 -18.05 -2.12 6.03
C VAL A 85 -18.32 -0.63 6.03
N ASN A 86 -18.84 -0.13 7.14
CA ASN A 86 -18.99 1.29 7.39
C ASN A 86 -17.85 1.81 8.24
N LEU A 87 -17.28 2.95 7.85
CA LEU A 87 -16.31 3.65 8.67
C LEU A 87 -17.02 4.23 9.91
N THR A 88 -16.41 4.06 11.07
CA THR A 88 -16.92 4.66 12.31
C THR A 88 -16.94 6.19 12.19
N GLU A 89 -18.08 6.80 12.50
CA GLU A 89 -18.20 8.25 12.61
C GLU A 89 -18.02 8.65 14.07
N LEU A 90 -17.09 9.58 14.32
CA LEU A 90 -16.84 10.09 15.67
C LEU A 90 -17.92 11.08 16.04
N SER A 91 -18.47 10.97 17.26
CA SER A 91 -19.25 12.05 17.85
C SER A 91 -18.34 13.25 18.19
N ASP A 92 -18.93 14.44 18.36
CA ASP A 92 -18.17 15.63 18.76
C ASP A 92 -17.38 15.42 20.06
N ALA A 93 -17.96 14.71 21.01
CA ALA A 93 -17.30 14.38 22.28
C ALA A 93 -16.09 13.45 22.07
N GLN A 94 -16.22 12.44 21.21
CA GLN A 94 -15.12 11.53 20.88
C GLN A 94 -14.03 12.24 20.12
N ALA A 95 -14.37 13.03 19.11
CA ALA A 95 -13.42 13.79 18.32
C ALA A 95 -12.61 14.76 19.22
N LYS A 96 -13.29 15.49 20.09
CA LYS A 96 -12.69 16.40 21.07
C LYS A 96 -11.76 15.66 22.05
N TYR A 97 -12.19 14.50 22.57
CA TYR A 97 -11.39 13.70 23.49
C TYR A 97 -10.10 13.19 22.83
N LEU A 98 -10.19 12.77 21.56
CA LEU A 98 -9.05 12.25 20.79
C LEU A 98 -8.18 13.37 20.20
N GLY A 99 -8.62 14.62 20.24
CA GLY A 99 -7.91 15.74 19.58
C GLY A 99 -7.91 15.67 18.06
N LEU A 100 -8.93 15.03 17.46
CA LEU A 100 -9.07 14.82 16.02
C LEU A 100 -10.24 15.63 15.45
N ALA A 101 -10.18 15.93 14.16
CA ALA A 101 -11.34 16.42 13.44
C ALA A 101 -12.35 15.26 13.23
N GLN A 102 -13.66 15.54 13.32
CA GLN A 102 -14.71 14.51 13.14
C GLN A 102 -14.64 13.82 11.78
N GLN A 103 -14.22 14.53 10.75
CA GLN A 103 -14.11 14.05 9.37
C GLN A 103 -12.69 13.59 8.97
N GLY A 104 -11.75 13.59 9.93
CA GLY A 104 -10.35 13.27 9.66
C GLY A 104 -9.51 14.51 9.25
N PRO A 105 -8.26 14.33 8.88
CA PRO A 105 -7.56 13.05 8.87
C PRO A 105 -7.35 12.46 10.28
N PHE A 106 -7.42 11.13 10.38
CA PHE A 106 -7.30 10.41 11.66
C PHE A 106 -5.86 9.98 11.98
N LYS A 107 -4.97 10.08 11.00
CA LYS A 107 -3.54 9.82 11.16
C LYS A 107 -2.78 11.12 11.36
N PRO A 108 -1.88 11.22 12.34
CA PRO A 108 -1.00 12.39 12.50
C PRO A 108 -0.01 12.51 11.33
N ASP A 109 0.45 13.73 11.07
CA ASP A 109 1.32 14.04 9.92
C ASP A 109 2.64 13.27 9.92
N HIS A 110 3.17 12.94 11.10
CA HIS A 110 4.40 12.16 11.22
C HIS A 110 4.22 10.67 10.90
N TYR A 111 2.99 10.19 10.78
CA TYR A 111 2.71 8.80 10.43
C TYR A 111 2.92 8.57 8.94
N ARG A 112 3.89 7.75 8.60
CA ARG A 112 4.31 7.54 7.20
C ARG A 112 3.51 6.45 6.46
N TYR A 113 2.74 5.64 7.19
CA TYR A 113 2.03 4.49 6.61
C TYR A 113 0.52 4.57 6.85
#